data_d8f4e043adda347939a709b460cc565b
#
_entry.id   d8f4e043adda347939a709b460cc565b
#
_cell.length_a   1.000
_cell.length_b   1.000
_cell.length_c   1.000
_cell.angle_alpha   90.00
_cell.angle_beta   90.00
_cell.angle_gamma   90.00
#
_symmetry.space_group_name_H-M   'P 1'
#
loop_
_entity.id
_entity.type
_entity.pdbx_description
1 polymer ?
#
loop_
_entity_poly.entity_id
_entity_poly.type
_entity_poly.pdbx_seq_one_letter_code
_entity_poly.pdbx_strand_id
1 'polypeptide(L)'
;MKLLLISLACISIGLFAEDGEPMHDYSKMEKMNSKHHSMSHTSAPIGIMGGMHHGGFMLSIKQGLMKMNGNIFDGKNISNSKILEMPNPLGNMPANLSVVPQNMDMKMTMIDVMYAPSNNLTFMAMATYASRDMQLNSYSPMMGRGLVGQFNTSSSDLSDISFSTLFHISQIKNSKWHGEISYKKSIGSDDSMAQVLTPMGKKMSMIMPYAMQPGDGSSSLIFGLTNTRKLNEDITWGTQLKRKMVVSESGWSFGDQTEFNSWIQYPFSKQVSVSSRLKFVDQDALSGRNPSIMAPVQTANPKNYGGTEVFLGLGMNINLDIFFSGNNSIGIEILKPVNQNKNNLQMKSDYQVIIGYQKSF
;
A
#
# COMPACT_ATOMS: atom_id res chain seq x y z
N MET A 1 21.85 2.97 18.57
CA MET A 1 22.54 3.90 17.68
C MET A 1 23.37 3.05 16.72
N LYS A 2 22.75 2.57 15.63
CA LYS A 2 23.45 1.89 14.52
C LYS A 2 23.16 2.71 13.27
N LEU A 3 24.16 3.48 12.85
CA LEU A 3 24.17 4.15 11.56
C LEU A 3 24.16 3.08 10.46
N LEU A 4 23.09 3.02 9.69
CA LEU A 4 23.10 2.33 8.42
C LEU A 4 23.56 3.35 7.37
N LEU A 5 24.79 3.20 6.94
CA LEU A 5 25.35 3.93 5.79
C LEU A 5 24.62 3.47 4.53
N ILE A 6 23.63 4.24 4.11
CA ILE A 6 23.12 4.19 2.74
C ILE A 6 24.10 5.02 1.92
N SER A 7 24.95 4.35 1.16
CA SER A 7 25.79 5.01 0.16
C SER A 7 24.89 5.63 -0.92
N LEU A 8 24.64 6.91 -0.76
CA LEU A 8 23.98 7.73 -1.77
C LEU A 8 24.99 7.88 -2.91
N ALA A 9 24.78 7.16 -4.01
CA ALA A 9 25.49 7.43 -5.26
C ALA A 9 25.07 8.84 -5.73
N CYS A 10 25.88 9.83 -5.42
CA CYS A 10 25.78 11.17 -5.98
C CYS A 10 25.99 11.07 -7.50
N ILE A 11 24.93 11.11 -8.26
CA ILE A 11 24.99 11.41 -9.69
C ILE A 11 25.15 12.92 -9.78
N SER A 12 26.37 13.36 -10.05
CA SER A 12 26.70 14.73 -10.38
C SER A 12 25.92 15.18 -11.61
N ILE A 13 25.00 16.13 -11.41
CA ILE A 13 24.35 16.87 -12.49
C ILE A 13 25.38 17.88 -12.99
N GLY A 14 26.06 17.54 -14.08
CA GLY A 14 26.87 18.49 -14.84
C GLY A 14 25.91 19.43 -15.59
N LEU A 15 25.82 20.66 -15.14
CA LEU A 15 25.31 21.79 -15.93
C LEU A 15 26.33 22.09 -17.02
N PHE A 16 26.06 21.68 -18.25
CA PHE A 16 26.68 22.27 -19.42
C PHE A 16 25.62 23.13 -20.10
N ALA A 17 25.83 24.44 -20.03
CA ALA A 17 25.26 25.38 -20.98
C ALA A 17 26.03 25.26 -22.27
N GLU A 18 25.40 24.94 -23.37
CA GLU A 18 26.00 25.03 -24.70
C GLU A 18 25.03 25.72 -25.66
N ASP A 19 25.63 26.64 -26.38
CA ASP A 19 25.07 27.67 -27.20
C ASP A 19 24.26 27.17 -28.40
N GLY A 20 23.44 28.07 -28.91
CA GLY A 20 22.39 27.91 -29.90
C GLY A 20 22.80 27.29 -31.23
N GLU A 21 21.89 26.46 -31.73
CA GLU A 21 21.74 26.17 -33.14
C GLU A 21 20.26 26.35 -33.58
N PRO A 22 19.99 26.62 -34.85
CA PRO A 22 18.78 27.29 -35.34
C PRO A 22 17.53 26.39 -35.36
N MET A 23 16.38 27.03 -35.07
CA MET A 23 15.06 26.46 -35.10
C MET A 23 14.75 25.67 -36.36
N HIS A 24 14.74 24.36 -36.27
CA HIS A 24 14.07 23.51 -37.27
C HIS A 24 12.57 23.50 -37.01
N ASP A 25 11.82 23.78 -38.06
CA ASP A 25 10.36 23.81 -38.11
C ASP A 25 9.76 22.44 -37.76
N TYR A 26 9.30 22.31 -36.52
CA TYR A 26 8.67 21.09 -35.96
C TYR A 26 7.25 20.85 -36.49
N SER A 27 6.64 21.77 -37.25
CA SER A 27 5.26 21.66 -37.72
C SER A 27 5.03 20.52 -38.72
N LYS A 28 6.10 20.00 -39.34
CA LYS A 28 6.05 18.86 -40.28
C LYS A 28 6.22 17.48 -39.60
N MET A 29 6.81 17.42 -38.40
CA MET A 29 6.97 16.16 -37.66
C MET A 29 5.70 15.71 -36.91
N GLU A 30 4.85 16.64 -36.51
CA GLU A 30 3.58 16.28 -35.86
C GLU A 30 2.58 15.61 -36.83
N LYS A 31 2.62 15.91 -38.12
CA LYS A 31 1.72 15.30 -39.12
C LYS A 31 2.11 13.89 -39.58
N MET A 32 3.34 13.45 -39.37
CA MET A 32 3.77 12.09 -39.68
C MET A 32 3.60 11.08 -38.57
N ASN A 33 3.42 11.56 -37.31
CA ASN A 33 3.28 10.70 -36.11
C ASN A 33 1.83 10.29 -35.80
N SER A 34 0.84 10.76 -36.58
CA SER A 34 -0.59 10.48 -36.31
C SER A 34 -1.13 9.17 -36.94
N LYS A 35 -0.28 8.32 -37.51
CA LYS A 35 -0.71 7.05 -38.16
C LYS A 35 -0.22 5.76 -37.49
N HIS A 36 0.56 5.82 -36.44
CA HIS A 36 0.79 4.65 -35.61
C HIS A 36 0.03 4.86 -34.29
N HIS A 37 -1.23 4.42 -34.23
CA HIS A 37 -1.83 4.02 -32.97
C HIS A 37 -1.00 2.83 -32.43
N SER A 38 0.16 3.10 -31.84
CA SER A 38 0.80 2.14 -30.99
C SER A 38 -0.14 2.02 -29.79
N MET A 39 -0.78 0.86 -29.63
CA MET A 39 -1.52 0.52 -28.43
C MET A 39 -0.59 0.80 -27.25
N SER A 40 -0.92 1.83 -26.47
CA SER A 40 -0.08 2.28 -25.35
C SER A 40 -0.22 1.26 -24.22
N HIS A 41 0.74 0.34 -24.12
CA HIS A 41 0.82 -0.50 -22.92
C HIS A 41 1.03 0.38 -21.68
N THR A 42 0.37 0.02 -20.58
CA THR A 42 0.63 0.67 -19.31
C THR A 42 2.11 0.53 -18.95
N SER A 43 2.72 1.60 -18.48
CA SER A 43 4.15 1.63 -18.13
C SER A 43 4.46 1.06 -16.74
N ALA A 44 3.43 0.62 -16.00
CA ALA A 44 3.55 0.14 -14.62
C ALA A 44 2.52 -0.96 -14.30
N PRO A 45 2.81 -1.86 -13.34
CA PRO A 45 1.84 -2.80 -12.80
C PRO A 45 0.63 -2.08 -12.19
N ILE A 46 -0.53 -2.74 -12.15
CA ILE A 46 -1.78 -2.16 -11.62
C ILE A 46 -1.67 -1.70 -10.16
N GLY A 47 -0.81 -2.32 -9.38
CA GLY A 47 -0.57 -1.98 -7.98
C GLY A 47 0.31 -0.75 -7.76
N ILE A 48 0.93 -0.19 -8.80
CA ILE A 48 1.64 1.10 -8.72
C ILE A 48 0.62 2.22 -8.82
N MET A 49 0.53 3.00 -7.75
CA MET A 49 -0.34 4.17 -7.68
C MET A 49 0.47 5.45 -7.88
N GLY A 50 -0.21 6.51 -8.35
CA GLY A 50 0.41 7.79 -8.63
C GLY A 50 1.19 7.81 -9.96
N GLY A 51 0.82 6.94 -10.90
CA GLY A 51 1.29 7.02 -12.28
C GLY A 51 0.70 8.24 -12.99
N MET A 52 1.53 9.00 -13.72
CA MET A 52 1.09 10.18 -14.43
C MET A 52 0.23 9.81 -15.63
N HIS A 53 -0.92 10.46 -15.76
CA HIS A 53 -1.82 10.35 -16.91
C HIS A 53 -1.48 11.39 -17.99
N HIS A 54 -1.73 11.07 -19.24
CA HIS A 54 -1.39 11.94 -20.38
C HIS A 54 -2.65 12.53 -21.02
N GLY A 55 -3.06 13.70 -20.53
CA GLY A 55 -4.22 14.46 -21.05
C GLY A 55 -5.57 13.83 -20.72
N GLY A 56 -6.62 14.64 -20.58
CA GLY A 56 -7.99 14.20 -20.36
C GLY A 56 -8.30 13.68 -18.97
N PHE A 57 -9.26 12.78 -18.89
CA PHE A 57 -9.73 12.15 -17.66
C PHE A 57 -9.42 10.66 -17.62
N MET A 58 -9.17 10.13 -16.43
CA MET A 58 -9.11 8.69 -16.18
C MET A 58 -9.91 8.35 -14.93
N LEU A 59 -10.70 7.29 -15.02
CA LEU A 59 -11.39 6.64 -13.91
C LEU A 59 -10.75 5.29 -13.66
N SER A 60 -10.52 4.97 -12.40
CA SER A 60 -9.99 3.67 -12.00
C SER A 60 -10.75 3.11 -10.80
N ILE A 61 -10.98 1.81 -10.82
CA ILE A 61 -11.48 1.04 -9.67
C ILE A 61 -10.54 -0.13 -9.44
N LYS A 62 -10.06 -0.27 -8.20
CA LYS A 62 -9.12 -1.32 -7.81
C LYS A 62 -9.62 -2.03 -6.56
N GLN A 63 -9.50 -3.34 -6.56
CA GLN A 63 -9.76 -4.20 -5.41
C GLN A 63 -8.45 -4.80 -4.93
N GLY A 64 -8.04 -4.44 -3.72
CA GLY A 64 -6.93 -5.07 -2.99
C GLY A 64 -7.46 -6.13 -2.03
N LEU A 65 -6.76 -7.25 -1.94
CA LEU A 65 -6.92 -8.28 -0.91
C LEU A 65 -5.57 -8.54 -0.26
N MET A 66 -5.50 -8.48 1.06
CA MET A 66 -4.33 -8.90 1.84
C MET A 66 -4.76 -10.02 2.79
N LYS A 67 -4.01 -11.12 2.78
CA LYS A 67 -4.18 -12.21 3.74
C LYS A 67 -3.02 -12.29 4.70
N MET A 68 -3.35 -12.52 5.97
CA MET A 68 -2.40 -12.76 7.04
C MET A 68 -2.77 -14.08 7.73
N ASN A 69 -1.76 -14.90 8.06
CA ASN A 69 -1.96 -16.21 8.68
C ASN A 69 -0.84 -16.52 9.67
N GLY A 70 -1.25 -16.83 10.90
CA GLY A 70 -0.32 -17.07 12.01
C GLY A 70 0.38 -15.80 12.49
N ASN A 71 1.36 -15.97 13.37
CA ASN A 71 2.03 -14.90 14.06
C ASN A 71 3.55 -15.01 13.94
N ILE A 72 4.23 -13.88 13.98
CA ILE A 72 5.69 -13.76 14.01
C ILE A 72 6.14 -12.87 15.16
N PHE A 73 7.28 -13.20 15.72
CA PHE A 73 8.01 -12.41 16.71
C PHE A 73 9.46 -12.31 16.28
N ASP A 74 9.98 -11.09 16.19
CA ASP A 74 11.34 -10.82 15.68
C ASP A 74 11.65 -11.57 14.35
N GLY A 75 10.68 -11.49 13.40
CA GLY A 75 10.82 -12.10 12.08
C GLY A 75 10.67 -13.63 12.01
N LYS A 76 10.42 -14.30 13.15
CA LYS A 76 10.29 -15.76 13.22
C LYS A 76 8.86 -16.18 13.58
N ASN A 77 8.41 -17.31 13.02
CA ASN A 77 7.12 -17.88 13.40
C ASN A 77 7.10 -18.21 14.90
N ILE A 78 5.98 -17.88 15.56
CA ILE A 78 5.77 -18.15 16.97
C ILE A 78 4.46 -18.92 17.17
N SER A 79 4.46 -19.90 18.07
CA SER A 79 3.27 -20.68 18.41
C SER A 79 2.35 -19.96 19.38
N ASN A 80 1.05 -20.30 19.36
CA ASN A 80 0.08 -19.76 20.29
C ASN A 80 0.50 -19.99 21.75
N SER A 81 1.07 -21.17 22.08
CA SER A 81 1.54 -21.48 23.45
C SER A 81 2.57 -20.47 23.95
N LYS A 82 3.56 -20.12 23.10
CA LYS A 82 4.57 -19.11 23.46
C LYS A 82 3.99 -17.70 23.56
N ILE A 83 3.00 -17.34 22.72
CA ILE A 83 2.30 -16.06 22.82
C ILE A 83 1.57 -15.94 24.16
N LEU A 84 0.95 -17.01 24.62
CA LEU A 84 0.24 -17.05 25.90
C LEU A 84 1.15 -16.89 27.14
N GLU A 85 2.45 -17.12 27.01
CA GLU A 85 3.46 -16.86 28.04
C GLU A 85 3.88 -15.39 28.10
N MET A 86 3.62 -14.63 27.01
CA MET A 86 4.01 -13.22 26.93
C MET A 86 3.14 -12.33 27.84
N PRO A 87 3.75 -11.33 28.52
CA PRO A 87 3.00 -10.44 29.37
C PRO A 87 2.00 -9.61 28.56
N ASN A 88 0.86 -9.29 29.19
CA ASN A 88 -0.08 -8.33 28.64
C ASN A 88 0.51 -6.90 28.78
N PRO A 89 0.86 -6.24 27.64
CA PRO A 89 1.56 -4.95 27.70
C PRO A 89 0.67 -3.81 28.20
N LEU A 90 -0.64 -4.03 28.28
CA LEU A 90 -1.58 -3.03 28.80
C LEU A 90 -1.60 -2.94 30.32
N GLY A 91 -0.94 -3.89 31.01
CA GLY A 91 -0.82 -3.89 32.48
C GLY A 91 -2.11 -4.21 33.24
N ASN A 92 -3.19 -4.60 32.51
CA ASN A 92 -4.46 -5.01 33.10
C ASN A 92 -4.58 -6.55 33.18
N MET A 93 -5.62 -7.04 33.83
CA MET A 93 -5.91 -8.48 33.85
C MET A 93 -6.51 -8.97 32.53
N PRO A 94 -6.14 -10.15 32.06
CA PRO A 94 -5.16 -11.09 32.63
C PRO A 94 -3.70 -10.61 32.45
N ALA A 95 -2.81 -11.05 33.33
CA ALA A 95 -1.40 -10.65 33.33
C ALA A 95 -0.65 -10.99 32.02
N ASN A 96 -1.07 -12.06 31.34
CA ASN A 96 -0.51 -12.47 30.04
C ASN A 96 -1.53 -12.33 28.94
N LEU A 97 -1.04 -12.28 27.69
CA LEU A 97 -1.89 -12.34 26.49
C LEU A 97 -2.77 -13.59 26.58
N SER A 98 -4.05 -13.43 26.24
CA SER A 98 -5.04 -14.52 26.35
C SER A 98 -5.95 -14.61 25.15
N VAL A 99 -5.84 -13.68 24.21
CA VAL A 99 -6.53 -13.72 22.91
C VAL A 99 -5.48 -13.66 21.82
N VAL A 100 -5.54 -14.61 20.87
CA VAL A 100 -4.52 -14.76 19.85
C VAL A 100 -5.17 -14.75 18.47
N PRO A 101 -4.85 -13.78 17.58
CA PRO A 101 -5.28 -13.78 16.19
C PRO A 101 -4.72 -15.00 15.45
N GLN A 102 -5.55 -15.63 14.63
CA GLN A 102 -5.18 -16.81 13.84
C GLN A 102 -5.01 -16.45 12.37
N ASN A 103 -6.00 -15.78 11.81
CA ASN A 103 -5.97 -15.27 10.44
C ASN A 103 -6.71 -13.91 10.35
N MET A 104 -6.38 -13.16 9.31
CA MET A 104 -7.01 -11.90 9.00
C MET A 104 -7.06 -11.70 7.48
N ASP A 105 -8.22 -11.35 6.98
CA ASP A 105 -8.45 -10.88 5.62
C ASP A 105 -8.73 -9.37 5.64
N MET A 106 -8.01 -8.63 4.81
CA MET A 106 -8.27 -7.21 4.58
C MET A 106 -8.59 -7.01 3.10
N LYS A 107 -9.74 -6.41 2.81
CA LYS A 107 -10.17 -6.02 1.47
C LYS A 107 -10.22 -4.50 1.39
N MET A 108 -9.72 -3.94 0.29
CA MET A 108 -9.71 -2.50 0.04
C MET A 108 -10.25 -2.25 -1.35
N THR A 109 -11.36 -1.51 -1.45
CA THR A 109 -11.88 -1.01 -2.72
C THR A 109 -11.44 0.44 -2.85
N MET A 110 -10.67 0.74 -3.89
CA MET A 110 -10.16 2.07 -4.19
C MET A 110 -10.79 2.56 -5.48
N ILE A 111 -11.36 3.75 -5.44
CA ILE A 111 -11.91 4.45 -6.60
C ILE A 111 -11.13 5.73 -6.75
N ASP A 112 -10.52 5.94 -7.91
CA ASP A 112 -9.77 7.15 -8.20
C ASP A 112 -10.20 7.78 -9.54
N VAL A 113 -10.19 9.10 -9.53
CA VAL A 113 -10.40 9.94 -10.72
C VAL A 113 -9.15 10.79 -10.91
N MET A 114 -8.63 10.80 -12.13
CA MET A 114 -7.52 11.65 -12.52
C MET A 114 -7.97 12.64 -13.60
N TYR A 115 -7.48 13.86 -13.49
CA TYR A 115 -7.62 14.89 -14.51
C TYR A 115 -6.27 15.48 -14.84
N ALA A 116 -5.87 15.37 -16.09
CA ALA A 116 -4.64 15.93 -16.61
C ALA A 116 -4.93 17.12 -17.53
N PRO A 117 -4.89 18.39 -17.02
CA PRO A 117 -5.05 19.57 -17.84
C PRO A 117 -3.93 19.74 -18.87
N SER A 118 -2.80 19.09 -18.64
CA SER A 118 -1.64 19.09 -19.53
C SER A 118 -0.83 17.80 -19.36
N ASN A 119 0.13 17.57 -20.27
CA ASN A 119 1.05 16.43 -20.16
C ASN A 119 2.03 16.56 -18.97
N ASN A 120 2.09 17.73 -18.33
CA ASN A 120 3.03 18.01 -17.23
C ASN A 120 2.39 17.99 -15.86
N LEU A 121 1.05 17.99 -15.78
CA LEU A 121 0.32 18.10 -14.53
C LEU A 121 -0.89 17.18 -14.53
N THR A 122 -1.07 16.43 -13.45
CA THR A 122 -2.24 15.57 -13.21
C THR A 122 -2.72 15.77 -11.79
N PHE A 123 -4.01 16.00 -11.62
CA PHE A 123 -4.69 15.96 -10.33
C PHE A 123 -5.38 14.61 -10.16
N MET A 124 -5.36 14.07 -8.95
CA MET A 124 -6.02 12.82 -8.62
C MET A 124 -6.79 12.98 -7.31
N ALA A 125 -8.01 12.48 -7.29
CA ALA A 125 -8.79 12.26 -6.08
C ALA A 125 -9.06 10.77 -5.94
N MET A 126 -8.85 10.21 -4.74
CA MET A 126 -9.06 8.78 -4.46
C MET A 126 -9.82 8.62 -3.15
N ALA A 127 -10.76 7.68 -3.13
CA ALA A 127 -11.45 7.20 -1.94
C ALA A 127 -11.17 5.71 -1.73
N THR A 128 -10.96 5.30 -0.48
CA THR A 128 -10.67 3.92 -0.10
C THR A 128 -11.73 3.42 0.87
N TYR A 129 -12.47 2.38 0.50
CA TYR A 129 -13.32 1.61 1.39
C TYR A 129 -12.58 0.36 1.84
N ALA A 130 -12.47 0.14 3.14
CA ALA A 130 -11.77 -1.00 3.71
C ALA A 130 -12.69 -1.90 4.52
N SER A 131 -12.57 -3.22 4.34
CA SER A 131 -13.21 -4.26 5.16
C SER A 131 -12.13 -5.17 5.75
N ARG A 132 -12.30 -5.52 7.00
CA ARG A 132 -11.38 -6.36 7.77
C ARG A 132 -12.15 -7.44 8.49
N ASP A 133 -11.69 -8.68 8.34
CA ASP A 133 -12.26 -9.86 9.01
C ASP A 133 -11.11 -10.58 9.71
N MET A 134 -11.23 -10.81 11.02
CA MET A 134 -10.20 -11.45 11.84
C MET A 134 -10.81 -12.58 12.64
N GLN A 135 -10.14 -13.74 12.61
CA GLN A 135 -10.45 -14.89 13.44
C GLN A 135 -9.47 -14.95 14.62
N LEU A 136 -10.01 -15.13 15.82
CA LEU A 136 -9.24 -15.13 17.06
C LEU A 136 -9.60 -16.35 17.93
N ASN A 137 -8.61 -16.85 18.65
CA ASN A 137 -8.77 -17.84 19.70
C ASN A 137 -8.68 -17.16 21.06
N SER A 138 -9.65 -17.44 21.94
CA SER A 138 -9.64 -17.01 23.34
C SER A 138 -9.21 -18.18 24.24
N TYR A 139 -8.28 -17.91 25.15
CA TYR A 139 -7.70 -18.88 26.05
C TYR A 139 -7.96 -18.50 27.50
N SER A 140 -8.18 -19.51 28.38
CA SER A 140 -8.35 -19.29 29.82
C SER A 140 -7.12 -18.62 30.42
N PRO A 141 -7.29 -17.64 31.31
CA PRO A 141 -6.18 -17.05 32.05
C PRO A 141 -5.68 -17.94 33.19
N MET A 142 -6.41 -19.01 33.50
CA MET A 142 -6.09 -19.95 34.57
C MET A 142 -5.00 -20.94 34.19
N MET A 143 -4.51 -21.69 35.19
CA MET A 143 -3.51 -22.75 35.00
C MET A 143 -3.97 -23.73 33.91
N GLY A 144 -3.06 -24.09 33.01
CA GLY A 144 -3.35 -24.94 31.85
C GLY A 144 -3.73 -24.17 30.57
N ARG A 145 -4.09 -22.90 30.64
CA ARG A 145 -4.31 -22.00 29.47
C ARG A 145 -5.15 -22.66 28.36
N GLY A 146 -6.21 -23.42 28.76
CA GLY A 146 -7.07 -24.13 27.81
C GLY A 146 -7.80 -23.19 26.85
N LEU A 147 -8.07 -23.68 25.64
CA LEU A 147 -8.88 -22.95 24.65
C LEU A 147 -10.32 -22.80 25.18
N VAL A 148 -10.78 -21.56 25.33
CA VAL A 148 -12.16 -21.23 25.70
C VAL A 148 -13.07 -21.33 24.47
N GLY A 149 -12.58 -20.87 23.33
CA GLY A 149 -13.31 -20.93 22.06
C GLY A 149 -12.70 -20.03 21.00
N GLN A 150 -13.27 -20.09 19.81
CA GLN A 150 -12.91 -19.27 18.66
C GLN A 150 -14.04 -18.27 18.36
N PHE A 151 -13.69 -17.09 17.89
CA PHE A 151 -14.63 -16.06 17.47
C PHE A 151 -14.07 -15.22 16.33
N ASN A 152 -14.95 -14.54 15.63
CA ASN A 152 -14.59 -13.63 14.55
C ASN A 152 -14.99 -12.20 14.92
N THR A 153 -14.20 -11.25 14.45
CA THR A 153 -14.52 -9.82 14.47
C THR A 153 -14.43 -9.28 13.06
N SER A 154 -15.28 -8.33 12.72
CA SER A 154 -15.27 -7.67 11.43
C SER A 154 -15.50 -6.18 11.57
N SER A 155 -14.96 -5.41 10.64
CA SER A 155 -15.20 -3.98 10.50
C SER A 155 -15.15 -3.58 9.03
N SER A 156 -15.90 -2.55 8.67
CA SER A 156 -15.84 -1.98 7.33
C SER A 156 -16.31 -0.54 7.36
N ASP A 157 -15.63 0.32 6.60
CA ASP A 157 -15.97 1.73 6.47
C ASP A 157 -15.23 2.36 5.30
N LEU A 158 -15.62 3.60 4.94
CA LEU A 158 -14.84 4.48 4.09
C LEU A 158 -13.60 4.93 4.87
N SER A 159 -12.46 4.27 4.61
CA SER A 159 -11.24 4.39 5.43
C SER A 159 -10.57 5.76 5.27
N ASP A 160 -10.40 6.18 4.03
CA ASP A 160 -9.69 7.43 3.74
C ASP A 160 -10.06 8.04 2.40
N ILE A 161 -9.77 9.35 2.28
CA ILE A 161 -9.77 10.09 1.03
C ILE A 161 -8.41 10.73 0.83
N SER A 162 -7.97 10.85 -0.42
CA SER A 162 -6.73 11.54 -0.75
C SER A 162 -6.86 12.40 -2.00
N PHE A 163 -6.10 13.51 -2.01
CA PHE A 163 -5.94 14.39 -3.14
C PHE A 163 -4.47 14.49 -3.47
N SER A 164 -4.13 14.27 -4.73
CA SER A 164 -2.75 14.21 -5.20
C SER A 164 -2.55 15.13 -6.38
N THR A 165 -1.37 15.72 -6.43
CA THR A 165 -0.86 16.44 -7.60
C THR A 165 0.38 15.73 -8.09
N LEU A 166 0.37 15.30 -9.33
CA LEU A 166 1.50 14.69 -10.01
C LEU A 166 2.03 15.68 -11.04
N PHE A 167 3.33 15.85 -11.09
CA PHE A 167 3.97 16.80 -11.98
C PHE A 167 5.20 16.20 -12.65
N HIS A 168 5.34 16.54 -13.92
CA HIS A 168 6.51 16.16 -14.70
C HIS A 168 7.74 16.95 -14.20
N ILE A 169 8.85 16.24 -13.97
CA ILE A 169 10.11 16.84 -13.55
C ILE A 169 11.04 16.98 -14.75
N SER A 170 11.28 15.87 -15.44
CA SER A 170 12.16 15.87 -16.61
C SER A 170 11.94 14.63 -17.47
N GLN A 171 12.27 14.77 -18.75
CA GLN A 171 12.37 13.66 -19.69
C GLN A 171 13.71 13.76 -20.42
N ILE A 172 14.62 12.81 -20.14
CA ILE A 172 15.94 12.74 -20.76
C ILE A 172 16.03 11.44 -21.52
N LYS A 173 16.13 11.52 -22.83
CA LYS A 173 16.15 10.35 -23.72
C LYS A 173 14.96 9.42 -23.42
N ASN A 174 15.25 8.22 -22.94
CA ASN A 174 14.27 7.16 -22.66
C ASN A 174 13.79 7.14 -21.21
N SER A 175 14.15 8.12 -20.38
CA SER A 175 13.85 8.20 -18.95
C SER A 175 12.90 9.36 -18.69
N LYS A 176 11.78 9.08 -17.99
CA LYS A 176 10.80 10.06 -17.55
C LYS A 176 10.76 10.10 -16.03
N TRP A 177 10.80 11.30 -15.47
CA TRP A 177 10.70 11.54 -14.04
C TRP A 177 9.45 12.35 -13.72
N HIS A 178 8.72 11.92 -12.72
CA HIS A 178 7.62 12.71 -12.16
C HIS A 178 7.61 12.67 -10.64
N GLY A 179 7.13 13.75 -10.05
CA GLY A 179 6.90 13.89 -8.63
C GLY A 179 5.43 13.77 -8.29
N GLU A 180 5.15 13.46 -7.03
CA GLU A 180 3.82 13.40 -6.44
C GLU A 180 3.84 14.10 -5.09
N ILE A 181 2.84 14.95 -4.85
CA ILE A 181 2.51 15.49 -3.54
C ILE A 181 1.05 15.17 -3.29
N SER A 182 0.76 14.50 -2.18
CA SER A 182 -0.60 14.10 -1.83
C SER A 182 -0.92 14.47 -0.39
N TYR A 183 -2.17 14.87 -0.17
CA TYR A 183 -2.78 14.97 1.15
C TYR A 183 -3.78 13.84 1.31
N LYS A 184 -3.65 13.09 2.41
CA LYS A 184 -4.53 11.98 2.75
C LYS A 184 -5.17 12.25 4.11
N LYS A 185 -6.49 12.10 4.19
CA LYS A 185 -7.27 12.17 5.43
C LYS A 185 -7.91 10.81 5.72
N SER A 186 -7.62 10.26 6.89
CA SER A 186 -8.35 9.13 7.43
C SER A 186 -9.69 9.62 7.97
N ILE A 187 -10.79 9.06 7.49
CA ILE A 187 -12.17 9.46 7.81
C ILE A 187 -13.01 8.30 8.36
N GLY A 188 -12.47 7.08 8.31
CA GLY A 188 -13.12 5.92 8.89
C GLY A 188 -13.17 5.98 10.40
N SER A 189 -14.07 5.19 11.00
CA SER A 189 -14.23 5.08 12.45
C SER A 189 -12.93 4.55 13.10
N ASP A 190 -12.58 5.10 14.28
CA ASP A 190 -11.46 4.70 15.15
C ASP A 190 -11.92 4.12 16.48
N ASP A 191 -13.24 3.93 16.65
CA ASP A 191 -13.92 3.40 17.83
C ASP A 191 -14.85 2.21 17.51
N SER A 192 -14.67 1.56 16.37
CA SER A 192 -15.49 0.42 15.94
C SER A 192 -15.50 -0.70 16.99
N MET A 193 -16.68 -1.21 17.29
CA MET A 193 -16.92 -2.23 18.33
C MET A 193 -17.31 -3.58 17.70
N ALA A 194 -17.01 -4.67 18.42
CA ALA A 194 -17.48 -6.01 18.07
C ALA A 194 -17.78 -6.83 19.30
N GLN A 195 -18.56 -7.91 19.13
CA GLN A 195 -18.77 -8.95 20.13
C GLN A 195 -17.52 -9.83 20.21
N VAL A 196 -16.84 -9.84 21.33
CA VAL A 196 -15.64 -10.63 21.58
C VAL A 196 -15.90 -11.71 22.61
N LEU A 197 -15.26 -12.87 22.45
CA LEU A 197 -15.25 -13.92 23.47
C LEU A 197 -14.08 -13.64 24.43
N THR A 198 -14.40 -13.25 25.65
CA THR A 198 -13.40 -12.95 26.66
C THR A 198 -12.69 -14.22 27.16
N PRO A 199 -11.50 -14.11 27.77
CA PRO A 199 -10.81 -15.23 28.41
C PRO A 199 -11.59 -15.93 29.54
N MET A 200 -12.63 -15.25 30.09
CA MET A 200 -13.54 -15.80 31.10
C MET A 200 -14.78 -16.49 30.50
N GLY A 201 -14.84 -16.70 29.17
CA GLY A 201 -15.94 -17.38 28.48
C GLY A 201 -17.20 -16.52 28.28
N LYS A 202 -17.17 -15.23 28.58
CA LYS A 202 -18.30 -14.32 28.37
C LYS A 202 -18.16 -13.60 27.02
N LYS A 203 -19.29 -13.41 26.33
CA LYS A 203 -19.35 -12.51 25.16
C LYS A 203 -19.60 -11.08 25.65
N MET A 204 -18.81 -10.14 25.16
CA MET A 204 -18.90 -8.72 25.49
C MET A 204 -18.69 -7.85 24.25
N SER A 205 -19.41 -6.73 24.16
CA SER A 205 -19.10 -5.70 23.17
C SER A 205 -17.89 -4.89 23.64
N MET A 206 -16.85 -4.81 22.83
CA MET A 206 -15.62 -4.08 23.12
C MET A 206 -15.14 -3.31 21.92
N ILE A 207 -14.45 -2.20 22.14
CA ILE A 207 -13.72 -1.49 21.08
C ILE A 207 -12.63 -2.41 20.57
N MET A 208 -12.62 -2.60 19.24
CA MET A 208 -11.67 -3.48 18.57
C MET A 208 -10.24 -2.90 18.59
N PRO A 209 -9.21 -3.75 18.57
CA PRO A 209 -7.83 -3.31 18.47
C PRO A 209 -7.53 -2.54 17.18
N TYR A 210 -6.44 -1.80 17.16
CA TYR A 210 -6.03 -0.89 16.08
C TYR A 210 -6.06 -1.52 14.67
N ALA A 211 -5.62 -2.79 14.54
CA ALA A 211 -5.66 -3.51 13.25
C ALA A 211 -7.06 -3.64 12.66
N MET A 212 -8.09 -3.59 13.52
CA MET A 212 -9.50 -3.72 13.13
C MET A 212 -10.22 -2.38 13.00
N GLN A 213 -9.56 -1.25 13.29
CA GLN A 213 -10.16 0.08 13.11
C GLN A 213 -10.09 0.50 11.65
N PRO A 214 -11.21 0.87 11.01
CA PRO A 214 -11.23 1.34 9.62
C PRO A 214 -10.41 2.60 9.39
N GLY A 215 -10.36 3.50 10.36
CA GLY A 215 -9.60 4.74 10.34
C GLY A 215 -8.80 4.94 11.61
N ASP A 216 -8.02 6.02 11.65
CA ASP A 216 -7.25 6.50 12.79
C ASP A 216 -7.40 8.01 13.02
N GLY A 217 -8.29 8.66 12.24
CA GLY A 217 -8.55 10.10 12.31
C GLY A 217 -7.38 10.99 11.88
N SER A 218 -6.25 10.43 11.46
CA SER A 218 -5.05 11.17 11.11
C SER A 218 -5.14 11.89 9.76
N SER A 219 -4.24 12.85 9.58
CA SER A 219 -3.94 13.44 8.27
C SER A 219 -2.48 13.19 7.93
N SER A 220 -2.19 12.91 6.66
CA SER A 220 -0.83 12.62 6.21
C SER A 220 -0.51 13.38 4.93
N LEU A 221 0.75 13.76 4.78
CA LEU A 221 1.35 14.18 3.52
C LEU A 221 2.14 13.04 2.91
N ILE A 222 2.03 12.86 1.60
CA ILE A 222 2.76 11.84 0.86
C ILE A 222 3.57 12.54 -0.22
N PHE A 223 4.86 12.24 -0.25
CA PHE A 223 5.78 12.66 -1.30
C PHE A 223 6.22 11.45 -2.09
N GLY A 224 6.13 11.55 -3.40
CA GLY A 224 6.51 10.49 -4.32
C GLY A 224 7.49 10.99 -5.38
N LEU A 225 8.43 10.14 -5.75
CA LEU A 225 9.32 10.33 -6.89
C LEU A 225 9.32 9.04 -7.70
N THR A 226 8.97 9.14 -8.97
CA THR A 226 8.90 8.00 -9.88
C THR A 226 9.76 8.24 -11.10
N ASN A 227 10.53 7.23 -11.47
CA ASN A 227 11.25 7.14 -12.73
C ASN A 227 10.74 5.96 -13.54
N THR A 228 10.50 6.17 -14.82
CA THR A 228 10.23 5.10 -15.80
C THR A 228 11.20 5.25 -16.96
N ARG A 229 11.89 4.17 -17.31
CA ARG A 229 12.91 4.15 -18.34
C ARG A 229 12.65 2.99 -19.32
N LYS A 230 12.58 3.30 -20.60
CA LYS A 230 12.66 2.28 -21.65
C LYS A 230 14.09 1.78 -21.77
N LEU A 231 14.33 0.51 -21.46
CA LEU A 231 15.63 -0.12 -21.61
C LEU A 231 15.90 -0.49 -23.07
N ASN A 232 14.87 -0.93 -23.76
CA ASN A 232 14.83 -1.16 -25.22
C ASN A 232 13.40 -0.89 -25.73
N GLU A 233 13.06 -1.33 -26.95
CA GLU A 233 11.73 -1.12 -27.54
C GLU A 233 10.61 -1.82 -26.73
N ASP A 234 10.91 -2.93 -26.07
CA ASP A 234 9.94 -3.78 -25.39
C ASP A 234 9.96 -3.62 -23.88
N ILE A 235 11.13 -3.42 -23.27
CA ILE A 235 11.27 -3.47 -21.81
C ILE A 235 11.21 -2.07 -21.20
N THR A 236 10.27 -1.88 -20.30
CA THR A 236 10.21 -0.71 -19.42
C THR A 236 10.64 -1.10 -18.02
N TRP A 237 11.58 -0.37 -17.48
CA TRP A 237 11.98 -0.44 -16.06
C TRP A 237 11.45 0.79 -15.33
N GLY A 238 10.88 0.59 -14.16
CA GLY A 238 10.41 1.68 -13.31
C GLY A 238 10.91 1.56 -11.90
N THR A 239 11.05 2.70 -11.25
CA THR A 239 11.33 2.82 -9.82
C THR A 239 10.46 3.91 -9.22
N GLN A 240 9.99 3.69 -7.99
CA GLN A 240 9.21 4.67 -7.25
C GLN A 240 9.63 4.66 -5.78
N LEU A 241 9.87 5.83 -5.23
CA LEU A 241 10.04 6.06 -3.79
C LEU A 241 8.88 6.92 -3.31
N LYS A 242 8.19 6.47 -2.26
CA LYS A 242 7.11 7.22 -1.59
C LYS A 242 7.40 7.33 -0.10
N ARG A 243 7.19 8.51 0.46
CA ARG A 243 7.23 8.75 1.90
C ARG A 243 5.90 9.34 2.34
N LYS A 244 5.19 8.62 3.22
CA LYS A 244 4.00 9.11 3.94
C LYS A 244 4.46 9.63 5.30
N MET A 245 4.07 10.84 5.64
CA MET A 245 4.32 11.46 6.94
C MET A 245 3.00 11.86 7.57
N VAL A 246 2.76 11.45 8.80
CA VAL A 246 1.61 11.88 9.59
C VAL A 246 1.85 13.32 10.05
N VAL A 247 0.94 14.22 9.72
CA VAL A 247 1.05 15.65 10.05
C VAL A 247 0.04 16.10 11.11
N SER A 248 -1.00 15.28 11.34
CA SER A 248 -1.98 15.50 12.40
C SER A 248 -2.58 14.17 12.82
N GLU A 249 -2.74 13.96 14.13
CA GLU A 249 -3.35 12.77 14.71
C GLU A 249 -4.38 13.15 15.77
N SER A 250 -5.35 12.25 16.01
CA SER A 250 -6.42 12.42 17.01
C SER A 250 -6.30 11.33 18.08
N GLY A 251 -5.23 11.42 18.88
CA GLY A 251 -4.95 10.48 19.96
C GLY A 251 -4.04 9.30 19.59
N TRP A 252 -4.16 8.76 18.39
CA TRP A 252 -3.28 7.73 17.86
C TRP A 252 -3.28 7.75 16.32
N SER A 253 -2.22 7.21 15.72
CA SER A 253 -2.16 7.05 14.26
C SER A 253 -1.24 5.89 13.85
N PHE A 254 -1.50 5.34 12.66
CA PHE A 254 -0.51 4.48 12.00
C PHE A 254 0.70 5.31 11.60
N GLY A 255 1.89 4.87 12.02
CA GLY A 255 3.13 5.60 11.87
C GLY A 255 3.50 5.98 10.43
N ASP A 256 4.56 6.75 10.30
CA ASP A 256 5.14 7.12 9.01
C ASP A 256 5.53 5.89 8.21
N GLN A 257 5.53 6.01 6.89
CA GLN A 257 5.85 4.89 6.00
C GLN A 257 6.73 5.34 4.85
N THR A 258 7.76 4.54 4.56
CA THR A 258 8.54 4.63 3.33
C THR A 258 8.27 3.41 2.48
N GLU A 259 7.94 3.61 1.23
CA GLU A 259 7.75 2.55 0.26
C GLU A 259 8.68 2.76 -0.93
N PHE A 260 9.44 1.73 -1.28
CA PHE A 260 10.24 1.69 -2.49
C PHE A 260 9.75 0.56 -3.38
N ASN A 261 9.50 0.88 -4.64
CA ASN A 261 9.13 -0.08 -5.67
C ASN A 261 10.15 -0.04 -6.80
N SER A 262 10.46 -1.21 -7.35
CA SER A 262 11.17 -1.35 -8.63
C SER A 262 10.47 -2.43 -9.45
N TRP A 263 10.19 -2.16 -10.71
CA TRP A 263 9.50 -3.11 -11.58
C TRP A 263 10.09 -3.14 -12.98
N ILE A 264 9.90 -4.28 -13.62
CA ILE A 264 10.15 -4.46 -15.03
C ILE A 264 8.81 -4.85 -15.67
N GLN A 265 8.51 -4.25 -16.82
CA GLN A 265 7.32 -4.54 -17.60
C GLN A 265 7.71 -4.89 -19.01
N TYR A 266 7.10 -5.97 -19.53
CA TYR A 266 7.34 -6.52 -20.85
C TYR A 266 6.01 -6.68 -21.61
N PRO A 267 5.83 -6.08 -22.80
CA PRO A 267 4.67 -6.31 -23.66
C PRO A 267 4.77 -7.70 -24.30
N PHE A 268 4.02 -8.65 -23.73
CA PHE A 268 3.98 -10.03 -24.22
C PHE A 268 3.25 -10.13 -25.57
N SER A 269 2.24 -9.30 -25.79
CA SER A 269 1.51 -9.16 -27.06
C SER A 269 1.03 -7.72 -27.22
N LYS A 270 0.33 -7.41 -28.31
CA LYS A 270 -0.27 -6.07 -28.52
C LYS A 270 -1.28 -5.69 -27.40
N GLN A 271 -1.91 -6.68 -26.77
CA GLN A 271 -2.95 -6.47 -25.77
C GLN A 271 -2.47 -6.74 -24.35
N VAL A 272 -1.47 -7.60 -24.16
CA VAL A 272 -1.05 -8.12 -22.87
C VAL A 272 0.35 -7.68 -22.54
N SER A 273 0.54 -7.11 -21.38
CA SER A 273 1.86 -6.90 -20.78
C SER A 273 1.97 -7.63 -19.45
N VAL A 274 3.15 -8.15 -19.17
CA VAL A 274 3.50 -8.82 -17.91
C VAL A 274 4.53 -8.02 -17.15
N SER A 275 4.51 -8.12 -15.83
CA SER A 275 5.42 -7.38 -14.97
C SER A 275 5.94 -8.21 -13.82
N SER A 276 7.13 -7.87 -13.35
CA SER A 276 7.68 -8.33 -12.08
C SER A 276 8.03 -7.11 -11.24
N ARG A 277 7.70 -7.13 -9.93
CA ARG A 277 7.92 -6.02 -9.00
C ARG A 277 8.61 -6.48 -7.72
N LEU A 278 9.59 -5.72 -7.30
CA LEU A 278 10.14 -5.71 -5.96
C LEU A 278 9.52 -4.53 -5.20
N LYS A 279 8.90 -4.80 -4.06
CA LYS A 279 8.33 -3.79 -3.17
C LYS A 279 9.00 -3.91 -1.81
N PHE A 280 9.55 -2.83 -1.31
CA PHE A 280 10.06 -2.68 0.04
C PHE A 280 9.17 -1.69 0.79
N VAL A 281 8.79 -2.04 2.01
CA VAL A 281 8.01 -1.20 2.92
C VAL A 281 8.74 -1.12 4.24
N ASP A 282 8.92 0.08 4.75
CA ASP A 282 9.37 0.38 6.10
C ASP A 282 8.32 1.28 6.74
N GLN A 283 7.76 0.83 7.86
CA GLN A 283 6.72 1.54 8.59
C GLN A 283 7.08 1.68 10.06
N ASP A 284 6.89 2.86 10.61
CA ASP A 284 7.06 3.11 12.04
C ASP A 284 5.92 2.46 12.83
N ALA A 285 6.16 2.21 14.11
CA ALA A 285 5.12 1.78 15.04
C ALA A 285 4.00 2.82 15.12
N LEU A 286 2.86 2.46 15.71
CA LEU A 286 1.81 3.43 15.97
C LEU A 286 2.32 4.54 16.90
N SER A 287 1.91 5.77 16.58
CA SER A 287 2.01 6.91 17.49
C SER A 287 0.77 6.97 18.38
N GLY A 288 0.95 7.43 19.61
CA GLY A 288 -0.15 7.60 20.56
C GLY A 288 -0.78 6.30 21.06
N ARG A 289 -1.93 6.43 21.71
CA ARG A 289 -2.67 5.29 22.26
C ARG A 289 -4.14 5.65 22.46
N ASN A 290 -5.04 4.71 22.15
CA ASN A 290 -6.45 4.77 22.57
C ASN A 290 -6.62 4.00 23.90
N PRO A 291 -6.90 4.69 25.02
CA PRO A 291 -7.04 4.04 26.36
C PRO A 291 -8.23 3.09 26.45
N SER A 292 -9.21 3.20 25.56
CA SER A 292 -10.38 2.32 25.52
C SER A 292 -10.11 0.96 24.86
N ILE A 293 -8.96 0.80 24.21
CA ILE A 293 -8.51 -0.50 23.67
C ILE A 293 -7.79 -1.26 24.80
N MET A 294 -8.51 -2.18 25.46
CA MET A 294 -8.04 -2.88 26.66
C MET A 294 -7.99 -4.42 26.49
N ALA A 295 -8.21 -4.95 25.31
CA ALA A 295 -8.22 -6.38 25.06
C ALA A 295 -6.83 -7.02 25.29
N PRO A 296 -6.72 -8.21 25.93
CA PRO A 296 -5.45 -8.90 26.18
C PRO A 296 -4.98 -9.64 24.92
N VAL A 297 -4.79 -8.90 23.86
CA VAL A 297 -4.41 -9.34 22.52
C VAL A 297 -3.24 -8.53 22.00
N GLN A 298 -2.35 -9.15 21.23
CA GLN A 298 -1.16 -8.50 20.70
C GLN A 298 -1.47 -7.24 19.87
N THR A 299 -2.59 -7.22 19.16
CA THR A 299 -3.01 -6.10 18.29
C THR A 299 -3.53 -4.89 19.08
N ALA A 300 -3.66 -4.98 20.40
CA ALA A 300 -3.95 -3.86 21.29
C ALA A 300 -2.70 -3.07 21.71
N ASN A 301 -1.50 -3.59 21.43
CA ASN A 301 -0.25 -2.91 21.76
C ASN A 301 0.22 -2.04 20.58
N PRO A 302 0.31 -0.71 20.70
CA PRO A 302 0.81 0.18 19.65
C PRO A 302 2.22 -0.17 19.16
N LYS A 303 3.07 -0.74 20.01
CA LYS A 303 4.44 -1.15 19.66
C LYS A 303 4.50 -2.40 18.77
N ASN A 304 3.40 -3.14 18.66
CA ASN A 304 3.29 -4.33 17.81
C ASN A 304 2.81 -3.96 16.39
N TYR A 305 3.30 -2.84 15.87
CA TYR A 305 3.02 -2.35 14.52
C TYR A 305 4.29 -1.84 13.87
N GLY A 306 4.27 -1.76 12.55
CA GLY A 306 5.43 -1.33 11.79
C GLY A 306 6.52 -2.39 11.65
N GLY A 307 7.68 -1.96 11.18
CA GLY A 307 8.81 -2.79 10.77
C GLY A 307 8.97 -2.83 9.27
N THR A 308 9.82 -3.71 8.77
CA THR A 308 10.16 -3.81 7.35
C THR A 308 9.60 -5.06 6.70
N GLU A 309 9.07 -4.92 5.49
CA GLU A 309 8.61 -6.03 4.66
C GLU A 309 9.16 -5.89 3.23
N VAL A 310 9.54 -7.00 2.62
CA VAL A 310 9.95 -7.09 1.22
C VAL A 310 9.04 -8.07 0.50
N PHE A 311 8.47 -7.63 -0.62
CA PHE A 311 7.58 -8.44 -1.44
C PHE A 311 8.15 -8.59 -2.85
N LEU A 312 7.95 -9.77 -3.43
CA LEU A 312 8.06 -10.00 -4.85
C LEU A 312 6.66 -10.11 -5.45
N GLY A 313 6.45 -9.42 -6.56
CA GLY A 313 5.19 -9.37 -7.27
C GLY A 313 5.30 -9.82 -8.71
N LEU A 314 4.23 -10.44 -9.20
CA LEU A 314 4.00 -10.74 -10.61
C LEU A 314 2.67 -10.13 -11.01
N GLY A 315 2.66 -9.45 -12.16
CA GLY A 315 1.49 -8.76 -12.65
C GLY A 315 1.26 -8.98 -14.14
N MET A 316 0.02 -8.73 -14.54
CA MET A 316 -0.42 -8.75 -15.94
C MET A 316 -1.41 -7.61 -16.14
N ASN A 317 -1.24 -6.85 -17.22
CA ASN A 317 -2.19 -5.86 -17.68
C ASN A 317 -2.70 -6.24 -19.07
N ILE A 318 -4.01 -6.10 -19.27
CA ILE A 318 -4.71 -6.42 -20.53
C ILE A 318 -5.35 -5.13 -21.03
N ASN A 319 -4.98 -4.71 -22.22
CA ASN A 319 -5.63 -3.62 -22.94
C ASN A 319 -6.90 -4.15 -23.61
N LEU A 320 -8.04 -3.53 -23.37
CA LEU A 320 -9.35 -3.94 -23.84
C LEU A 320 -9.86 -3.10 -25.03
N ASP A 321 -9.04 -2.26 -25.64
CA ASP A 321 -9.44 -1.32 -26.70
C ASP A 321 -9.98 -2.03 -27.95
N ILE A 322 -9.69 -3.32 -28.13
CA ILE A 322 -10.27 -4.15 -29.20
C ILE A 322 -11.77 -4.42 -28.96
N PHE A 323 -12.19 -4.47 -27.70
CA PHE A 323 -13.56 -4.81 -27.32
C PHE A 323 -14.40 -3.58 -27.01
N PHE A 324 -13.77 -2.49 -26.59
CA PHE A 324 -14.44 -1.27 -26.13
C PHE A 324 -13.73 -0.05 -26.71
N SER A 325 -14.49 0.95 -27.16
CA SER A 325 -13.92 2.24 -27.57
C SER A 325 -13.32 2.98 -26.37
N GLY A 326 -12.16 3.58 -26.56
CA GLY A 326 -11.40 4.32 -25.53
C GLY A 326 -10.37 3.44 -24.83
N ASN A 327 -9.39 4.06 -24.21
CA ASN A 327 -8.26 3.38 -23.55
C ASN A 327 -8.71 2.65 -22.28
N ASN A 328 -9.11 1.40 -22.41
CA ASN A 328 -9.58 0.55 -21.31
C ASN A 328 -8.53 -0.49 -20.96
N SER A 329 -8.24 -0.69 -19.70
CA SER A 329 -7.33 -1.75 -19.26
C SER A 329 -7.81 -2.45 -17.97
N ILE A 330 -7.52 -3.74 -17.89
CA ILE A 330 -7.63 -4.52 -16.66
C ILE A 330 -6.24 -4.98 -16.26
N GLY A 331 -5.93 -4.88 -14.97
CA GLY A 331 -4.70 -5.39 -14.40
C GLY A 331 -4.97 -6.33 -13.24
N ILE A 332 -4.09 -7.30 -13.08
CA ILE A 332 -3.99 -8.14 -11.89
C ILE A 332 -2.54 -8.22 -11.44
N GLU A 333 -2.31 -8.18 -10.14
CA GLU A 333 -1.00 -8.34 -9.54
C GLU A 333 -1.09 -9.16 -8.27
N ILE A 334 -0.16 -10.08 -8.09
CA ILE A 334 0.00 -10.89 -6.87
C ILE A 334 1.36 -10.59 -6.29
N LEU A 335 1.40 -10.23 -5.00
CA LEU A 335 2.64 -9.99 -4.25
C LEU A 335 2.75 -10.99 -3.11
N LYS A 336 3.92 -11.58 -2.95
CA LYS A 336 4.24 -12.48 -1.87
C LYS A 336 5.40 -11.93 -1.04
N PRO A 337 5.29 -11.87 0.31
CA PRO A 337 6.39 -11.45 1.14
C PRO A 337 7.53 -12.49 1.09
N VAL A 338 8.74 -12.00 0.85
CA VAL A 338 9.97 -12.81 0.86
C VAL A 338 10.80 -12.54 2.10
N ASN A 339 10.59 -11.39 2.74
CA ASN A 339 11.17 -11.04 4.03
C ASN A 339 10.17 -10.23 4.86
N GLN A 340 10.08 -10.52 6.15
CA GLN A 340 9.24 -9.81 7.11
C GLN A 340 10.02 -9.64 8.41
N ASN A 341 10.48 -8.44 8.68
CA ASN A 341 11.10 -8.05 9.94
C ASN A 341 10.20 -7.03 10.64
N LYS A 342 9.07 -7.52 11.16
CA LYS A 342 8.07 -6.71 11.85
C LYS A 342 8.47 -6.48 13.29
N ASN A 343 8.07 -5.32 13.82
CA ASN A 343 8.33 -4.96 15.20
C ASN A 343 7.57 -5.87 16.16
N ASN A 344 8.27 -6.48 17.11
CA ASN A 344 7.68 -7.32 18.16
C ASN A 344 6.73 -8.41 17.62
N LEU A 345 5.55 -8.58 18.25
CA LEU A 345 4.59 -9.63 17.97
C LEU A 345 3.49 -9.15 17.03
N GLN A 346 3.49 -9.64 15.79
CA GLN A 346 2.50 -9.27 14.77
C GLN A 346 1.99 -10.48 14.01
N MET A 347 0.89 -10.31 13.29
CA MET A 347 0.43 -11.31 12.32
C MET A 347 1.37 -11.35 11.12
N LYS A 348 1.59 -12.55 10.60
CA LYS A 348 2.40 -12.80 9.41
C LYS A 348 1.61 -12.50 8.15
N SER A 349 2.15 -11.67 7.26
CA SER A 349 1.61 -11.47 5.92
C SER A 349 1.80 -12.75 5.09
N ASP A 350 0.79 -13.17 4.34
CA ASP A 350 0.84 -14.35 3.49
C ASP A 350 0.95 -13.96 2.01
N TYR A 351 -0.02 -13.20 1.50
CA TYR A 351 0.03 -12.63 0.16
C TYR A 351 -0.90 -11.41 0.02
N GLN A 352 -0.69 -10.65 -1.06
CA GLN A 352 -1.55 -9.57 -1.51
C GLN A 352 -1.95 -9.81 -2.96
N VAL A 353 -3.21 -9.52 -3.30
CA VAL A 353 -3.71 -9.53 -4.68
C VAL A 353 -4.32 -8.17 -4.96
N ILE A 354 -4.05 -7.60 -6.12
CA ILE A 354 -4.65 -6.36 -6.59
C ILE A 354 -5.25 -6.65 -7.97
N ILE A 355 -6.52 -6.34 -8.14
CA ILE A 355 -7.22 -6.38 -9.43
C ILE A 355 -7.76 -4.99 -9.67
N GLY A 356 -7.64 -4.47 -10.89
CA GLY A 356 -8.14 -3.14 -11.20
C GLY A 356 -8.59 -3.00 -12.64
N TYR A 357 -9.52 -2.08 -12.84
CA TYR A 357 -9.98 -1.60 -14.13
C TYR A 357 -9.68 -0.10 -14.23
N GLN A 358 -9.19 0.34 -15.37
CA GLN A 358 -8.89 1.73 -15.68
C GLN A 358 -9.47 2.09 -17.02
N LYS A 359 -10.05 3.29 -17.12
CA LYS A 359 -10.57 3.86 -18.35
C LYS A 359 -10.12 5.30 -18.50
N SER A 360 -9.48 5.64 -19.61
CA SER A 360 -9.13 7.00 -20.01
C SER A 360 -10.09 7.53 -21.07
N PHE A 361 -10.39 8.84 -21.00
CA PHE A 361 -11.35 9.52 -21.87
C PHE A 361 -10.65 10.62 -22.66
#